data_b98a691c2cbb4b628095598d4a5f5a2d
#
_entry.id   b98a691c2cbb4b628095598d4a5f5a2d
#
_cell.length_a   1.000
_cell.length_b   1.000
_cell.length_c   1.000
_cell.angle_alpha   90.00
_cell.angle_beta   90.00
_cell.angle_gamma   90.00
#
_symmetry.space_group_name_H-M   'P 1'
#
loop_
_entity.id
_entity.type
_entity.pdbx_description
1 polymer ?
#
loop_
_entity_poly.entity_id
_entity_poly.type
_entity_poly.pdbx_seq_one_letter_code
_entity_poly.pdbx_strand_id
1 'polypeptide(L)'
;MNPAQWLVRTALLAPQAPALFKGARLEADYAEFLNRVAGLAGGLRAQYGVSKGDRVAVFMSNCTEYLEALYAIWFIGAVAVPINAKLHAKEAAWIISDAQAELAFVSSNIGPGLQEVAPACLKNLLDVHGLRFAQLRLHRRHPAPEVIGAEELLWLFYTSGTTGRPKGVMITAGNITAMALAYFSDVDEVQAQD
;
A
#
# COMPACT_ATOMS: atom_id res chain seq x y z
N MET A 1 -7.29 14.81 -0.87
CA MET A 1 -8.04 13.78 -1.65
C MET A 1 -7.38 12.44 -1.43
N ASN A 2 -8.15 11.35 -1.24
CA ASN A 2 -7.61 9.98 -1.11
C ASN A 2 -7.18 9.45 -2.48
N PRO A 3 -5.92 9.03 -2.71
CA PRO A 3 -5.47 8.48 -4.00
C PRO A 3 -6.28 7.26 -4.47
N ALA A 4 -6.87 6.48 -3.56
CA ALA A 4 -7.75 5.38 -3.93
C ALA A 4 -9.00 5.82 -4.70
N GLN A 5 -9.39 7.10 -4.62
CA GLN A 5 -10.48 7.66 -5.43
C GLN A 5 -10.10 7.73 -6.93
N TRP A 6 -8.81 7.88 -7.25
CA TRP A 6 -8.35 7.85 -8.64
C TRP A 6 -8.59 6.46 -9.25
N LEU A 7 -8.26 5.39 -8.51
CA LEU A 7 -8.56 4.03 -8.94
C LEU A 7 -10.06 3.81 -9.15
N VAL A 8 -10.90 4.24 -8.20
CA VAL A 8 -12.37 4.14 -8.33
C VAL A 8 -12.85 4.85 -9.57
N ARG A 9 -12.40 6.10 -9.79
CA ARG A 9 -12.78 6.90 -10.96
C ARG A 9 -12.37 6.22 -12.27
N THR A 10 -11.13 5.73 -12.36
CA THR A 10 -10.63 5.07 -13.58
C THR A 10 -11.40 3.78 -13.85
N ALA A 11 -11.66 2.97 -12.81
CA ALA A 11 -12.44 1.74 -12.95
C ALA A 11 -13.90 1.98 -13.38
N LEU A 12 -14.48 3.15 -13.05
CA LEU A 12 -15.80 3.54 -13.51
C LEU A 12 -15.80 4.03 -14.98
N LEU A 13 -14.78 4.77 -15.38
CA LEU A 13 -14.67 5.37 -16.72
C LEU A 13 -14.16 4.39 -17.77
N ALA A 14 -13.25 3.51 -17.41
CA ALA A 14 -12.57 2.57 -18.29
C ALA A 14 -12.35 1.20 -17.60
N PRO A 15 -13.43 0.48 -17.23
CA PRO A 15 -13.33 -0.74 -16.42
C PRO A 15 -12.47 -1.83 -17.05
N GLN A 16 -12.51 -1.98 -18.37
CA GLN A 16 -11.78 -3.00 -19.11
C GLN A 16 -10.39 -2.56 -19.60
N ALA A 17 -9.98 -1.30 -19.29
CA ALA A 17 -8.63 -0.87 -19.62
C ALA A 17 -7.60 -1.65 -18.79
N PRO A 18 -6.44 -2.01 -19.40
CA PRO A 18 -5.38 -2.72 -18.69
C PRO A 18 -4.86 -1.93 -17.49
N ALA A 19 -4.67 -2.58 -16.34
CA ALA A 19 -4.23 -1.91 -15.12
C ALA A 19 -2.95 -2.50 -14.52
N LEU A 20 -2.88 -3.82 -14.38
CA LEU A 20 -1.76 -4.49 -13.75
C LEU A 20 -1.12 -5.48 -14.71
N PHE A 21 0.21 -5.38 -14.83
CA PHE A 21 1.01 -6.26 -15.68
C PHE A 21 2.11 -6.94 -14.88
N LYS A 22 2.39 -8.21 -15.24
CA LYS A 22 3.60 -8.92 -14.82
C LYS A 22 4.45 -9.21 -16.07
N GLY A 23 5.47 -8.40 -16.29
CA GLY A 23 6.13 -8.34 -17.58
C GLY A 23 5.15 -7.89 -18.65
N ALA A 24 4.99 -8.68 -19.73
CA ALA A 24 4.03 -8.39 -20.80
C ALA A 24 2.64 -9.01 -20.57
N ARG A 25 2.45 -9.79 -19.49
CA ARG A 25 1.18 -10.46 -19.22
C ARG A 25 0.26 -9.55 -18.41
N LEU A 26 -0.96 -9.31 -18.94
CA LEU A 26 -2.02 -8.64 -18.21
C LEU A 26 -2.49 -9.53 -17.04
N GLU A 27 -2.48 -8.98 -15.83
CA GLU A 27 -2.91 -9.63 -14.58
C GLU A 27 -4.29 -9.16 -14.13
N ALA A 28 -4.63 -7.89 -14.40
CA ALA A 28 -5.94 -7.33 -14.10
C ALA A 28 -6.22 -6.08 -14.94
N ASP A 29 -7.47 -5.89 -15.32
CA ASP A 29 -8.02 -4.61 -15.74
C ASP A 29 -8.37 -3.73 -14.52
N TYR A 30 -8.82 -2.50 -14.75
CA TYR A 30 -9.16 -1.58 -13.66
C TYR A 30 -10.36 -2.05 -12.83
N ALA A 31 -11.34 -2.75 -13.42
CA ALA A 31 -12.47 -3.28 -12.67
C ALA A 31 -12.02 -4.37 -11.70
N GLU A 32 -11.20 -5.31 -12.17
CA GLU A 32 -10.65 -6.37 -11.34
C GLU A 32 -9.69 -5.82 -10.28
N PHE A 33 -8.80 -4.88 -10.65
CA PHE A 33 -7.91 -4.22 -9.68
C PHE A 33 -8.69 -3.56 -8.55
N LEU A 34 -9.73 -2.79 -8.88
CA LEU A 34 -10.61 -2.17 -7.87
C LEU A 34 -11.30 -3.23 -7.00
N ASN A 35 -11.77 -4.34 -7.60
CA ASN A 35 -12.42 -5.42 -6.86
C ASN A 35 -11.50 -6.03 -5.82
N ARG A 36 -10.25 -6.34 -6.20
CA ARG A 36 -9.22 -6.89 -5.31
C ARG A 36 -8.87 -5.92 -4.19
N VAL A 37 -8.66 -4.65 -4.52
CA VAL A 37 -8.39 -3.59 -3.55
C VAL A 37 -9.52 -3.42 -2.55
N ALA A 38 -10.76 -3.33 -3.01
CA ALA A 38 -11.92 -3.16 -2.13
C ALA A 38 -12.17 -4.38 -1.24
N GLY A 39 -11.91 -5.59 -1.75
CA GLY A 39 -11.95 -6.83 -0.98
C GLY A 39 -10.88 -6.86 0.12
N LEU A 40 -9.62 -6.56 -0.24
CA LEU A 40 -8.51 -6.44 0.71
C LEU A 40 -8.83 -5.40 1.80
N ALA A 41 -9.29 -4.21 1.42
CA ALA A 41 -9.68 -3.14 2.33
C ALA A 41 -10.75 -3.61 3.33
N GLY A 42 -11.78 -4.31 2.84
CA GLY A 42 -12.83 -4.90 3.67
C GLY A 42 -12.28 -5.95 4.64
N GLY A 43 -11.40 -6.82 4.15
CA GLY A 43 -10.76 -7.86 4.95
C GLY A 43 -9.82 -7.30 6.02
N LEU A 44 -9.00 -6.29 5.68
CA LEU A 44 -8.12 -5.60 6.63
C LEU A 44 -8.92 -4.99 7.78
N ARG A 45 -10.03 -4.33 7.47
CA ARG A 45 -10.89 -3.75 8.50
C ARG A 45 -11.57 -4.81 9.36
N ALA A 46 -12.16 -5.83 8.73
CA ALA A 46 -12.99 -6.81 9.44
C ALA A 46 -12.17 -7.84 10.24
N GLN A 47 -11.03 -8.29 9.73
CA GLN A 47 -10.26 -9.38 10.34
C GLN A 47 -9.08 -8.87 11.16
N TYR A 48 -8.51 -7.71 10.82
CA TYR A 48 -7.31 -7.17 11.47
C TYR A 48 -7.57 -5.86 12.21
N GLY A 49 -8.79 -5.31 12.14
CA GLY A 49 -9.17 -4.09 12.84
C GLY A 49 -8.49 -2.82 12.30
N VAL A 50 -7.84 -2.89 11.13
CA VAL A 50 -7.14 -1.75 10.56
C VAL A 50 -8.12 -0.61 10.28
N SER A 51 -7.80 0.56 10.77
CA SER A 51 -8.63 1.76 10.72
C SER A 51 -7.88 2.94 10.12
N LYS A 52 -8.60 4.02 9.86
CA LYS A 52 -8.03 5.28 9.39
C LYS A 52 -6.93 5.77 10.33
N GLY A 53 -5.77 6.11 9.76
CA GLY A 53 -4.60 6.59 10.49
C GLY A 53 -3.68 5.48 11.03
N ASP A 54 -4.08 4.21 11.02
CA ASP A 54 -3.20 3.11 11.39
C ASP A 54 -2.08 2.94 10.37
N ARG A 55 -0.88 2.56 10.84
CA ARG A 55 0.27 2.33 9.96
C ARG A 55 0.31 0.86 9.58
N VAL A 56 0.48 0.61 8.28
CA VAL A 56 0.64 -0.72 7.72
C VAL A 56 1.95 -0.79 6.95
N ALA A 57 2.86 -1.66 7.38
CA ALA A 57 4.14 -1.82 6.71
C ALA A 57 3.99 -2.63 5.41
N VAL A 58 4.79 -2.25 4.40
CA VAL A 58 4.87 -2.95 3.11
C VAL A 58 6.34 -3.29 2.87
N PHE A 59 6.75 -4.48 3.32
CA PHE A 59 8.13 -5.00 3.21
C PHE A 59 8.16 -6.19 2.28
N MET A 60 8.17 -5.91 0.98
CA MET A 60 8.03 -6.92 -0.05
C MET A 60 8.70 -6.52 -1.36
N SER A 61 9.02 -7.49 -2.19
CA SER A 61 9.52 -7.29 -3.54
C SER A 61 8.43 -6.71 -4.45
N ASN A 62 8.83 -6.00 -5.51
CA ASN A 62 7.89 -5.45 -6.48
C ASN A 62 7.13 -6.58 -7.18
N CYS A 63 5.80 -6.50 -7.10
CA CYS A 63 4.85 -7.40 -7.75
C CYS A 63 3.50 -6.67 -7.88
N THR A 64 2.53 -7.24 -8.56
CA THR A 64 1.20 -6.64 -8.71
C THR A 64 0.48 -6.51 -7.37
N GLU A 65 0.69 -7.45 -6.46
CA GLU A 65 0.16 -7.44 -5.10
C GLU A 65 0.63 -6.25 -4.27
N TYR A 66 1.78 -5.66 -4.62
CA TYR A 66 2.27 -4.43 -3.97
C TYR A 66 1.29 -3.27 -4.17
N LEU A 67 0.83 -3.08 -5.40
CA LEU A 67 -0.14 -2.03 -5.72
C LEU A 67 -1.51 -2.32 -5.08
N GLU A 68 -1.93 -3.59 -5.07
CA GLU A 68 -3.18 -3.98 -4.41
C GLU A 68 -3.14 -3.68 -2.90
N ALA A 69 -2.05 -4.04 -2.22
CA ALA A 69 -1.85 -3.77 -0.80
C ALA A 69 -1.81 -2.25 -0.52
N LEU A 70 -1.03 -1.50 -1.31
CA LEU A 70 -0.89 -0.05 -1.17
C LEU A 70 -2.23 0.68 -1.31
N TYR A 71 -2.97 0.37 -2.38
CA TYR A 71 -4.28 0.98 -2.60
C TYR A 71 -5.33 0.52 -1.57
N ALA A 72 -5.27 -0.71 -1.07
CA ALA A 72 -6.16 -1.18 -0.01
C ALA A 72 -5.91 -0.45 1.33
N ILE A 73 -4.65 -0.17 1.66
CA ILE A 73 -4.27 0.65 2.82
C ILE A 73 -4.88 2.05 2.70
N TRP A 74 -4.70 2.70 1.56
CA TRP A 74 -5.28 4.02 1.32
C TRP A 74 -6.80 4.00 1.26
N PHE A 75 -7.38 2.91 0.75
CA PHE A 75 -8.83 2.77 0.64
C PHE A 75 -9.53 2.90 2.00
N ILE A 76 -8.95 2.32 3.05
CA ILE A 76 -9.44 2.43 4.44
C ILE A 76 -8.86 3.63 5.19
N GLY A 77 -8.14 4.52 4.52
CA GLY A 77 -7.55 5.71 5.13
C GLY A 77 -6.37 5.44 6.06
N ALA A 78 -5.79 4.27 5.98
CA ALA A 78 -4.58 3.92 6.73
C ALA A 78 -3.32 4.49 6.05
N VAL A 79 -2.21 4.47 6.78
CA VAL A 79 -0.92 5.03 6.37
C VAL A 79 -0.01 3.90 5.89
N ALA A 80 0.42 3.97 4.63
CA ALA A 80 1.39 3.03 4.11
C ALA A 80 2.80 3.35 4.63
N VAL A 81 3.54 2.31 5.04
CA VAL A 81 4.95 2.39 5.44
C VAL A 81 5.77 1.48 4.51
N PRO A 82 6.13 1.94 3.31
CA PRO A 82 6.96 1.17 2.41
C PRO A 82 8.36 1.01 2.95
N ILE A 83 8.85 -0.23 2.90
CA ILE A 83 10.20 -0.60 3.35
C ILE A 83 10.92 -1.22 2.16
N ASN A 84 12.13 -0.74 1.89
CA ASN A 84 12.93 -1.28 0.80
C ASN A 84 13.20 -2.78 1.02
N ALA A 85 12.78 -3.62 0.09
CA ALA A 85 12.90 -5.08 0.12
C ALA A 85 14.35 -5.60 0.27
N LYS A 86 15.36 -4.75 -0.01
CA LYS A 86 16.78 -5.08 0.13
C LYS A 86 17.36 -4.82 1.52
N LEU A 87 16.60 -4.17 2.41
CA LEU A 87 17.04 -3.94 3.78
C LEU A 87 17.14 -5.26 4.55
N HIS A 88 18.07 -5.30 5.49
CA HIS A 88 18.16 -6.42 6.42
C HIS A 88 16.91 -6.45 7.31
N ALA A 89 16.46 -7.65 7.69
CA ALA A 89 15.24 -7.81 8.50
C ALA A 89 15.24 -7.01 9.82
N LYS A 90 16.40 -6.84 10.46
CA LYS A 90 16.56 -6.01 11.68
C LYS A 90 16.31 -4.52 11.42
N GLU A 91 16.71 -4.03 10.25
CA GLU A 91 16.46 -2.63 9.86
C GLU A 91 14.96 -2.41 9.56
N ALA A 92 14.35 -3.37 8.87
CA ALA A 92 12.90 -3.37 8.63
C ALA A 92 12.12 -3.44 9.96
N ALA A 93 12.52 -4.31 10.88
CA ALA A 93 11.93 -4.42 12.20
C ALA A 93 12.03 -3.11 13.00
N TRP A 94 13.16 -2.41 12.89
CA TRP A 94 13.32 -1.10 13.50
C TRP A 94 12.34 -0.07 12.91
N ILE A 95 12.21 0.00 11.58
CA ILE A 95 11.24 0.89 10.89
C ILE A 95 9.81 0.59 11.35
N ILE A 96 9.44 -0.69 11.39
CA ILE A 96 8.12 -1.13 11.84
C ILE A 96 7.84 -0.70 13.27
N SER A 97 8.86 -0.84 14.14
CA SER A 97 8.78 -0.42 15.54
C SER A 97 8.64 1.10 15.69
N ASP A 98 9.44 1.87 14.94
CA ASP A 98 9.39 3.34 14.96
C ASP A 98 8.05 3.88 14.44
N ALA A 99 7.55 3.30 13.34
CA ALA A 99 6.24 3.61 12.77
C ALA A 99 5.06 3.09 13.62
N GLN A 100 5.30 2.21 14.61
CA GLN A 100 4.26 1.53 15.38
C GLN A 100 3.25 0.81 14.45
N ALA A 101 3.75 0.12 13.42
CA ALA A 101 2.90 -0.64 12.50
C ALA A 101 2.54 -2.00 13.11
N GLU A 102 1.24 -2.28 13.23
CA GLU A 102 0.74 -3.53 13.82
C GLU A 102 0.57 -4.65 12.79
N LEU A 103 0.57 -4.32 11.50
CA LEU A 103 0.45 -5.24 10.40
C LEU A 103 1.51 -4.95 9.34
N ALA A 104 2.09 -6.01 8.76
CA ALA A 104 2.99 -5.90 7.64
C ALA A 104 2.61 -6.87 6.52
N PHE A 105 2.60 -6.37 5.28
CA PHE A 105 2.62 -7.18 4.08
C PHE A 105 4.06 -7.54 3.73
N VAL A 106 4.29 -8.81 3.39
CA VAL A 106 5.61 -9.33 3.00
C VAL A 106 5.49 -10.23 1.78
N SER A 107 6.59 -10.41 1.05
CA SER A 107 6.73 -11.50 0.08
C SER A 107 7.30 -12.75 0.76
N SER A 108 7.01 -13.93 0.21
CA SER A 108 7.34 -15.24 0.81
C SER A 108 8.82 -15.43 1.14
N ASN A 109 9.71 -14.80 0.35
CA ASN A 109 11.16 -14.85 0.56
C ASN A 109 11.68 -13.90 1.65
N ILE A 110 10.89 -12.91 2.07
CA ILE A 110 11.26 -11.87 3.05
C ILE A 110 10.62 -12.14 4.41
N GLY A 111 9.38 -12.65 4.41
CA GLY A 111 8.58 -12.86 5.62
C GLY A 111 9.27 -13.65 6.73
N PRO A 112 9.89 -14.81 6.47
CA PRO A 112 10.56 -15.61 7.50
C PRO A 112 11.64 -14.84 8.26
N GLY A 113 12.50 -14.11 7.57
CA GLY A 113 13.54 -13.31 8.20
C GLY A 113 12.99 -12.17 9.08
N LEU A 114 11.90 -11.54 8.67
CA LEU A 114 11.25 -10.53 9.50
C LEU A 114 10.57 -11.15 10.73
N GLN A 115 9.97 -12.33 10.58
CA GLN A 115 9.30 -13.02 11.69
C GLN A 115 10.25 -13.35 12.85
N GLU A 116 11.49 -13.70 12.56
CA GLU A 116 12.53 -13.99 13.58
C GLU A 116 12.90 -12.79 14.44
N VAL A 117 12.76 -11.58 13.90
CA VAL A 117 13.16 -10.31 14.56
C VAL A 117 11.98 -9.36 14.73
N ALA A 118 10.76 -9.86 14.62
CA ALA A 118 9.55 -9.03 14.64
C ALA A 118 9.48 -8.20 15.92
N PRO A 119 9.21 -6.86 15.82
CA PRO A 119 9.06 -6.01 17.00
C PRO A 119 7.74 -6.32 17.70
N ALA A 120 7.65 -6.02 19.01
CA ALA A 120 6.49 -6.32 19.84
C ALA A 120 5.17 -5.67 19.34
N CYS A 121 5.24 -4.55 18.62
CA CYS A 121 4.07 -3.90 18.05
C CYS A 121 3.49 -4.65 16.84
N LEU A 122 4.29 -5.44 16.11
CA LEU A 122 3.85 -6.17 14.92
C LEU A 122 3.04 -7.40 15.33
N LYS A 123 1.72 -7.33 15.18
CA LYS A 123 0.80 -8.41 15.54
C LYS A 123 0.52 -9.38 14.38
N ASN A 124 0.59 -8.87 13.14
CA ASN A 124 0.18 -9.62 11.96
C ASN A 124 1.19 -9.48 10.82
N LEU A 125 1.58 -10.63 10.26
CA LEU A 125 2.44 -10.73 9.10
C LEU A 125 1.67 -11.45 7.99
N LEU A 126 1.45 -10.76 6.86
CA LEU A 126 0.68 -11.27 5.73
C LEU A 126 1.57 -11.47 4.52
N ASP A 127 1.80 -12.72 4.16
CA ASP A 127 2.45 -13.07 2.89
C ASP A 127 1.47 -12.83 1.74
N VAL A 128 1.84 -11.94 0.81
CA VAL A 128 1.00 -11.56 -0.33
C VAL A 128 0.80 -12.69 -1.36
N HIS A 129 1.63 -13.72 -1.33
CA HIS A 129 1.46 -14.94 -2.13
C HIS A 129 0.78 -16.07 -1.35
N GLY A 130 0.41 -15.83 -0.09
CA GLY A 130 -0.21 -16.81 0.80
C GLY A 130 -1.74 -16.88 0.65
N LEU A 131 -2.31 -17.99 1.15
CA LEU A 131 -3.75 -18.23 1.10
C LEU A 131 -4.56 -17.14 1.82
N ARG A 132 -4.05 -16.58 2.92
CA ARG A 132 -4.73 -15.52 3.67
C ARG A 132 -4.93 -14.26 2.83
N PHE A 133 -3.91 -13.84 2.07
CA PHE A 133 -4.03 -12.70 1.18
C PHE A 133 -5.04 -12.96 0.07
N ALA A 134 -5.02 -14.16 -0.54
CA ALA A 134 -6.00 -14.54 -1.54
C ALA A 134 -7.44 -14.52 -1.00
N GLN A 135 -7.65 -14.99 0.24
CA GLN A 135 -8.95 -14.94 0.91
C GLN A 135 -9.42 -13.50 1.19
N LEU A 136 -8.50 -12.60 1.57
CA LEU A 136 -8.82 -11.20 1.81
C LEU A 136 -9.30 -10.51 0.53
N ARG A 137 -8.74 -10.81 -0.63
CA ARG A 137 -9.22 -10.30 -1.93
C ARG A 137 -10.70 -10.63 -2.19
N LEU A 138 -11.16 -11.77 -1.69
CA LEU A 138 -12.54 -12.26 -1.85
C LEU A 138 -13.47 -11.82 -0.73
N HIS A 139 -12.98 -11.05 0.23
CA HIS A 139 -13.79 -10.57 1.34
C HIS A 139 -14.87 -9.59 0.85
N ARG A 140 -15.90 -9.38 1.69
CA ARG A 140 -16.91 -8.35 1.43
C ARG A 140 -16.21 -7.00 1.24
N ARG A 141 -16.46 -6.37 0.11
CA ARG A 141 -15.81 -5.11 -0.28
C ARG A 141 -16.09 -4.00 0.71
N HIS A 142 -15.07 -3.21 1.00
CA HIS A 142 -15.27 -1.91 1.62
C HIS A 142 -16.07 -1.02 0.65
N PRO A 143 -17.09 -0.29 1.11
CA PRO A 143 -18.06 0.34 0.20
C PRO A 143 -17.46 1.44 -0.67
N ALA A 144 -16.55 2.24 -0.12
CA ALA A 144 -15.89 3.36 -0.80
C ALA A 144 -14.60 3.74 -0.08
N PRO A 145 -13.67 4.44 -0.75
CA PRO A 145 -12.50 4.99 -0.08
C PRO A 145 -12.89 5.97 1.03
N GLU A 146 -12.20 5.86 2.18
CA GLU A 146 -12.39 6.79 3.29
C GLU A 146 -12.08 8.23 2.88
N VAL A 147 -12.84 9.17 3.41
CA VAL A 147 -12.61 10.58 3.18
C VAL A 147 -11.39 11.03 3.96
N ILE A 148 -10.44 11.67 3.26
CA ILE A 148 -9.16 12.10 3.80
C ILE A 148 -8.96 13.58 3.49
N GLY A 149 -8.63 14.38 4.52
CA GLY A 149 -8.21 15.78 4.40
C GLY A 149 -6.80 15.92 3.84
N ALA A 150 -6.47 17.12 3.34
CA ALA A 150 -5.16 17.38 2.73
C ALA A 150 -3.98 17.16 3.70
N GLU A 151 -4.19 17.50 4.97
CA GLU A 151 -3.16 17.42 6.02
C GLU A 151 -3.03 16.03 6.65
N GLU A 152 -3.92 15.10 6.30
CA GLU A 152 -3.87 13.76 6.85
C GLU A 152 -2.74 12.93 6.21
N LEU A 153 -2.00 12.22 7.06
CA LEU A 153 -0.89 11.37 6.68
C LEU A 153 -1.38 10.16 5.89
N LEU A 154 -0.73 9.87 4.76
CA LEU A 154 -1.00 8.69 3.94
C LEU A 154 0.23 7.80 3.72
N TRP A 155 1.43 8.36 3.93
CA TRP A 155 2.66 7.66 3.62
C TRP A 155 3.77 8.06 4.60
N LEU A 156 4.43 7.08 5.19
CA LEU A 156 5.67 7.26 5.94
C LEU A 156 6.81 6.66 5.13
N PHE A 157 7.62 7.51 4.53
CA PHE A 157 8.73 7.10 3.69
C PHE A 157 10.06 7.22 4.44
N TYR A 158 10.70 6.09 4.75
CA TYR A 158 11.96 6.08 5.47
C TYR A 158 13.15 6.29 4.55
N THR A 159 13.99 7.26 4.88
CA THR A 159 15.24 7.55 4.19
C THR A 159 16.43 7.28 5.10
N SER A 160 17.58 6.92 4.51
CA SER A 160 18.84 6.78 5.24
C SER A 160 19.26 8.16 5.76
N GLY A 161 19.06 8.40 7.05
CA GLY A 161 19.48 9.66 7.67
C GLY A 161 21.01 9.76 7.77
N THR A 162 21.55 10.98 7.71
CA THR A 162 22.98 11.27 7.93
C THR A 162 23.46 10.89 9.35
N THR A 163 22.56 10.59 10.26
CA THR A 163 22.83 10.26 11.67
C THR A 163 22.81 8.75 11.98
N GLY A 164 22.85 7.88 10.96
CA GLY A 164 22.97 6.43 11.11
C GLY A 164 21.65 5.68 11.37
N ARG A 165 20.54 6.35 11.67
CA ARG A 165 19.21 5.74 11.74
C ARG A 165 18.28 6.29 10.66
N PRO A 166 17.45 5.46 10.02
CA PRO A 166 16.47 5.93 9.06
C PRO A 166 15.52 6.97 9.69
N LYS A 167 15.05 7.93 8.90
CA LYS A 167 14.06 8.94 9.33
C LYS A 167 12.81 8.80 8.48
N GLY A 168 11.64 8.74 9.12
CA GLY A 168 10.35 8.69 8.47
C GLY A 168 9.91 10.08 7.98
N VAL A 169 9.86 10.25 6.67
CA VAL A 169 9.29 11.45 6.03
C VAL A 169 7.77 11.29 6.02
N MET A 170 7.07 12.24 6.60
CA MET A 170 5.60 12.28 6.67
C MET A 170 5.05 12.90 5.39
N ILE A 171 4.37 12.11 4.57
CA ILE A 171 3.77 12.54 3.30
C ILE A 171 2.25 12.54 3.45
N THR A 172 1.64 13.71 3.35
CA THR A 172 0.19 13.90 3.48
C THR A 172 -0.54 13.63 2.15
N ALA A 173 -1.85 13.52 2.22
CA ALA A 173 -2.70 13.43 1.03
C ALA A 173 -2.54 14.67 0.12
N GLY A 174 -2.34 15.85 0.70
CA GLY A 174 -2.05 17.09 -0.02
C GLY A 174 -0.74 17.02 -0.79
N ASN A 175 0.33 16.51 -0.15
CA ASN A 175 1.63 16.33 -0.82
C ASN A 175 1.53 15.39 -2.03
N ILE A 176 0.85 14.25 -1.88
CA ILE A 176 0.66 13.29 -2.99
C ILE A 176 -0.12 13.94 -4.14
N THR A 177 -1.20 14.68 -3.81
CA THR A 177 -2.03 15.34 -4.81
C THR A 177 -1.24 16.42 -5.55
N ALA A 178 -0.49 17.26 -4.82
CA ALA A 178 0.34 18.31 -5.41
C ALA A 178 1.44 17.72 -6.30
N MET A 179 2.12 16.66 -5.84
CA MET A 179 3.13 15.96 -6.62
C MET A 179 2.56 15.38 -7.92
N ALA A 180 1.39 14.74 -7.87
CA ALA A 180 0.75 14.16 -9.05
C ALA A 180 0.36 15.28 -10.06
N LEU A 181 -0.19 16.39 -9.59
CA LEU A 181 -0.52 17.54 -10.45
C LEU A 181 0.72 18.17 -11.08
N ALA A 182 1.80 18.36 -10.31
CA ALA A 182 3.06 18.88 -10.81
C ALA A 182 3.69 17.95 -11.86
N TYR A 183 3.56 16.62 -11.68
CA TYR A 183 4.05 15.66 -12.67
C TYR A 183 3.40 15.87 -14.04
N PHE A 184 2.07 15.97 -14.09
CA PHE A 184 1.34 16.22 -15.35
C PHE A 184 1.63 17.59 -15.96
N SER A 185 1.93 18.61 -15.13
CA SER A 185 2.20 19.97 -15.60
C SER A 185 3.63 20.14 -16.11
N ASP A 186 4.61 19.56 -15.41
CA ASP A 186 6.00 19.99 -15.53
C ASP A 186 6.95 18.88 -16.01
N VAL A 187 6.52 17.61 -15.99
CA VAL A 187 7.43 16.48 -16.24
C VAL A 187 7.05 15.73 -17.51
N ASP A 188 5.80 15.28 -17.65
CA ASP A 188 5.38 14.43 -18.77
C ASP A 188 3.89 14.56 -19.07
N GLU A 189 3.55 14.54 -20.37
CA GLU A 189 2.18 14.42 -20.85
C GLU A 189 1.77 12.93 -20.83
N VAL A 190 1.15 12.50 -19.75
CA VAL A 190 0.59 11.14 -19.67
C VAL A 190 -0.74 11.08 -20.41
N GLN A 191 -0.82 10.24 -21.42
CA GLN A 191 -2.02 10.02 -22.24
C GLN A 191 -2.76 8.75 -21.78
N ALA A 192 -4.06 8.64 -22.13
CA ALA A 192 -4.88 7.49 -21.76
C ALA A 192 -4.41 6.15 -22.38
N GLN A 193 -3.57 6.20 -23.41
CA GLN A 193 -2.99 5.05 -24.12
C GLN A 193 -1.57 4.70 -23.64
N ASP A 194 -0.94 5.46 -22.74
CA ASP A 194 0.36 5.17 -22.16
C ASP A 194 0.22 4.16 -21.01
#